data_ead86792591f5875c514df1def504d00
#
_entry.id   ead86792591f5875c514df1def504d00
#
_cell.length_a   1.000
_cell.length_b   1.000
_cell.length_c   1.000
_cell.angle_alpha   90.00
_cell.angle_beta   90.00
_cell.angle_gamma   90.00
#
_symmetry.space_group_name_H-M   'P 1'
#
loop_
_entity.id
_entity.type
_entity.pdbx_description
1 polymer ?
#
loop_
_entity_poly.entity_id
_entity_poly.type
_entity_poly.pdbx_seq_one_letter_code
_entity_poly.pdbx_strand_id
1 'polypeptide(L)'
;MPRPADGVEQLTVAPIGTELLDDPAADPVLASESLRNLARSNRWFGGAAAVRYGLRSALGPVARGTTLSLLDLGTGAGDLPGAARAWAERRGVRLVPMGIERSRVAARLAHGAGIPCAVADAGFPPAREKSVDVVLVSQVAHHLDAGSVVRLLRTCDRLARRAVIVADLRRGRLGRVAFWVGARALGFDPVTLADGMTSIRRGYTATELRALLEAAGVRGTVAR
;
A
#
# COMPACT_ATOMS: atom_id res chain seq x y z
N MET A 1 -7.91 -34.66 -5.00
CA MET A 1 -7.62 -33.33 -4.50
C MET A 1 -7.51 -32.37 -5.69
N PRO A 2 -8.38 -31.38 -5.86
CA PRO A 2 -8.27 -30.42 -6.96
C PRO A 2 -7.06 -29.51 -6.73
N ARG A 3 -6.30 -29.25 -7.80
CA ARG A 3 -5.14 -28.35 -7.80
C ARG A 3 -5.60 -26.90 -7.61
N PRO A 4 -5.05 -26.11 -6.68
CA PRO A 4 -5.47 -24.71 -6.45
C PRO A 4 -4.88 -23.69 -7.43
N ALA A 5 -4.29 -24.12 -8.56
CA ALA A 5 -3.57 -23.22 -9.45
C ALA A 5 -4.39 -22.66 -10.62
N ASP A 6 -5.46 -23.33 -11.03
CA ASP A 6 -6.10 -23.06 -12.32
C ASP A 6 -7.01 -21.82 -12.35
N GLY A 7 -7.34 -21.24 -11.19
CA GLY A 7 -8.19 -20.05 -11.10
C GLY A 7 -7.43 -18.71 -11.06
N VAL A 8 -6.15 -18.71 -10.70
CA VAL A 8 -5.35 -17.49 -10.50
C VAL A 8 -4.74 -16.98 -11.82
N GLU A 9 -4.43 -17.89 -12.75
CA GLU A 9 -3.90 -17.55 -14.08
C GLU A 9 -4.89 -16.74 -14.93
N GLN A 10 -6.19 -16.89 -14.71
CA GLN A 10 -7.23 -16.14 -15.43
C GLN A 10 -7.44 -14.71 -14.90
N LEU A 11 -6.81 -14.36 -13.78
CA LEU A 11 -6.84 -13.00 -13.18
C LEU A 11 -5.71 -12.10 -13.72
N THR A 12 -5.07 -12.47 -14.82
CA THR A 12 -4.03 -11.65 -15.47
C THR A 12 -4.61 -10.31 -15.90
N VAL A 13 -4.34 -9.29 -15.09
CA VAL A 13 -4.49 -7.90 -15.53
C VAL A 13 -3.40 -7.69 -16.60
N ALA A 14 -3.82 -7.40 -17.83
CA ALA A 14 -2.89 -7.09 -18.90
C ALA A 14 -1.94 -5.95 -18.48
N PRO A 15 -0.66 -5.95 -18.86
CA PRO A 15 0.27 -4.89 -18.51
C PRO A 15 -0.24 -3.55 -19.05
N ILE A 16 -0.73 -2.71 -18.17
CA ILE A 16 -1.32 -1.41 -18.49
C ILE A 16 -0.27 -0.34 -18.21
N GLY A 17 0.66 -0.14 -19.15
CA GLY A 17 1.68 0.90 -19.07
C GLY A 17 2.72 0.67 -17.95
N THR A 18 3.69 1.55 -17.83
CA THR A 18 4.68 1.63 -16.76
C THR A 18 4.55 2.97 -16.06
N GLU A 19 4.81 3.02 -14.77
CA GLU A 19 4.87 4.25 -13.99
C GLU A 19 6.33 4.65 -13.77
N LEU A 20 6.61 5.93 -13.54
CA LEU A 20 7.97 6.42 -13.30
C LEU A 20 8.66 5.67 -12.16
N LEU A 21 7.93 5.38 -11.08
CA LEU A 21 8.46 4.70 -9.90
C LEU A 21 8.63 3.18 -10.08
N ASP A 22 8.15 2.60 -11.20
CA ASP A 22 8.41 1.20 -11.55
C ASP A 22 9.84 1.01 -12.07
N ASP A 23 10.45 2.07 -12.64
CA ASP A 23 11.80 2.03 -13.18
C ASP A 23 12.85 2.23 -12.06
N PRO A 24 13.66 1.21 -11.73
CA PRO A 24 14.73 1.35 -10.75
C PRO A 24 15.84 2.31 -11.18
N ALA A 25 15.94 2.64 -12.48
CA ALA A 25 16.88 3.60 -13.05
C ALA A 25 16.30 5.01 -13.20
N ALA A 26 15.07 5.26 -12.74
CA ALA A 26 14.45 6.57 -12.80
C ALA A 26 15.33 7.65 -12.18
N ASP A 27 15.36 8.83 -12.82
CA ASP A 27 16.09 9.98 -12.29
C ASP A 27 15.68 10.28 -10.84
N PRO A 28 16.65 10.38 -9.91
CA PRO A 28 16.34 10.55 -8.48
C PRO A 28 15.56 11.84 -8.15
N VAL A 29 15.73 12.90 -8.96
CA VAL A 29 15.00 14.17 -8.77
C VAL A 29 13.54 13.96 -9.15
N LEU A 30 13.29 13.41 -10.35
CA LEU A 30 11.95 13.10 -10.84
C LEU A 30 11.23 12.10 -9.93
N ALA A 31 11.92 11.07 -9.47
CA ALA A 31 11.37 10.10 -8.52
C ALA A 31 10.98 10.78 -7.19
N SER A 32 11.80 11.70 -6.68
CA SER A 32 11.51 12.45 -5.46
C SER A 32 10.31 13.39 -5.63
N GLU A 33 10.16 14.03 -6.78
CA GLU A 33 9.01 14.87 -7.09
C GLU A 33 7.72 14.06 -7.21
N SER A 34 7.77 12.93 -7.92
CA SER A 34 6.65 11.98 -8.03
C SER A 34 6.20 11.49 -6.66
N LEU A 35 7.13 11.10 -5.78
CA LEU A 35 6.82 10.67 -4.41
C LEU A 35 6.18 11.79 -3.57
N ARG A 36 6.61 13.05 -3.71
CA ARG A 36 5.95 14.19 -3.04
C ARG A 36 4.53 14.40 -3.55
N ASN A 37 4.32 14.29 -4.86
CA ASN A 37 2.99 14.40 -5.46
C ASN A 37 2.10 13.22 -5.05
N LEU A 38 2.66 12.02 -4.95
CA LEU A 38 1.94 10.85 -4.41
C LEU A 38 1.49 11.09 -2.96
N ALA A 39 2.36 11.62 -2.10
CA ALA A 39 2.00 11.97 -0.72
C ALA A 39 0.87 13.02 -0.66
N ARG A 40 0.89 14.03 -1.57
CA ARG A 40 -0.23 14.98 -1.72
C ARG A 40 -1.50 14.27 -2.17
N SER A 41 -1.38 13.38 -3.16
CA SER A 41 -2.50 12.54 -3.64
C SER A 41 -3.11 11.72 -2.51
N ASN A 42 -2.31 11.04 -1.71
CA ASN A 42 -2.75 10.24 -0.56
C ASN A 42 -3.53 11.06 0.46
N ARG A 43 -3.14 12.30 0.66
CA ARG A 43 -3.83 13.22 1.57
C ARG A 43 -5.20 13.63 1.05
N TRP A 44 -5.33 13.91 -0.25
CA TRP A 44 -6.53 14.52 -0.84
C TRP A 44 -7.48 13.51 -1.48
N PHE A 45 -6.97 12.41 -2.03
CA PHE A 45 -7.80 11.40 -2.74
C PHE A 45 -8.05 10.12 -1.94
N GLY A 46 -7.89 10.19 -0.62
CA GLY A 46 -8.39 9.15 0.27
C GLY A 46 -7.38 8.08 0.71
N GLY A 47 -6.14 8.05 0.23
CA GLY A 47 -5.13 7.07 0.66
C GLY A 47 -4.96 7.03 2.18
N ALA A 48 -4.71 8.19 2.80
CA ALA A 48 -4.62 8.28 4.26
C ALA A 48 -5.95 7.96 4.98
N ALA A 49 -7.10 8.22 4.35
CA ALA A 49 -8.41 7.85 4.91
C ALA A 49 -8.62 6.34 4.89
N ALA A 50 -8.24 5.66 3.82
CA ALA A 50 -8.31 4.21 3.68
C ALA A 50 -7.45 3.50 4.75
N VAL A 51 -6.20 3.96 4.96
CA VAL A 51 -5.33 3.44 6.03
C VAL A 51 -5.96 3.62 7.41
N ARG A 52 -6.50 4.82 7.72
CA ARG A 52 -7.18 5.07 8.99
C ARG A 52 -8.44 4.21 9.18
N TYR A 53 -9.19 4.00 8.11
CA TYR A 53 -10.34 3.10 8.12
C TYR A 53 -9.90 1.66 8.42
N GLY A 54 -8.88 1.16 7.72
CA GLY A 54 -8.31 -0.17 7.93
C GLY A 54 -7.84 -0.38 9.37
N LEU A 55 -7.08 0.58 9.92
CA LEU A 55 -6.63 0.53 11.32
C LEU A 55 -7.79 0.46 12.30
N ARG A 56 -8.81 1.31 12.12
CA ARG A 56 -9.99 1.31 13.01
C ARG A 56 -10.78 0.00 12.92
N SER A 57 -10.97 -0.52 11.72
CA SER A 57 -11.73 -1.75 11.48
C SER A 57 -11.00 -2.99 11.98
N ALA A 58 -9.69 -3.07 11.76
CA ALA A 58 -8.90 -4.25 12.06
C ALA A 58 -8.47 -4.35 13.53
N LEU A 59 -8.22 -3.20 14.19
CA LEU A 59 -7.77 -3.19 15.59
C LEU A 59 -8.92 -3.08 16.60
N GLY A 60 -10.08 -2.56 16.18
CA GLY A 60 -11.17 -2.26 17.08
C GLY A 60 -10.80 -1.24 18.18
N PRO A 61 -11.42 -1.30 19.36
CA PRO A 61 -11.02 -0.49 20.50
C PRO A 61 -9.65 -0.90 21.04
N VAL A 62 -8.72 0.05 21.10
CA VAL A 62 -7.38 -0.14 21.68
C VAL A 62 -7.26 0.73 22.92
N ALA A 63 -6.80 0.17 24.03
CA ALA A 63 -6.62 0.90 25.27
C ALA A 63 -5.60 2.03 25.11
N ARG A 64 -5.87 3.18 25.74
CA ARG A 64 -4.91 4.29 25.79
C ARG A 64 -3.62 3.84 26.47
N GLY A 65 -2.49 4.35 26.01
CA GLY A 65 -1.17 3.93 26.48
C GLY A 65 -0.61 2.67 25.82
N THR A 66 -1.42 1.94 25.03
CA THR A 66 -0.92 0.77 24.28
C THR A 66 0.12 1.20 23.25
N THR A 67 1.21 0.40 23.15
CA THR A 67 2.21 0.51 22.08
C THR A 67 1.99 -0.61 21.08
N LEU A 68 1.92 -0.27 19.80
CA LEU A 68 1.79 -1.21 18.67
C LEU A 68 2.90 -0.96 17.64
N SER A 69 3.46 -2.03 17.11
CA SER A 69 4.38 -1.97 15.97
C SER A 69 3.61 -2.06 14.65
N LEU A 70 4.04 -1.27 13.65
CA LEU A 70 3.50 -1.32 12.29
C LEU A 70 4.65 -1.50 11.30
N LEU A 71 4.54 -2.48 10.42
CA LEU A 71 5.44 -2.67 9.28
C LEU A 71 4.68 -2.31 8.00
N ASP A 72 5.19 -1.34 7.26
CA ASP A 72 4.64 -0.92 5.98
C ASP A 72 5.50 -1.46 4.83
N LEU A 73 4.92 -2.30 3.99
CA LEU A 73 5.58 -2.95 2.86
C LEU A 73 5.34 -2.14 1.59
N GLY A 74 6.41 -1.58 1.02
CA GLY A 74 6.34 -0.58 -0.05
C GLY A 74 6.01 0.80 0.51
N THR A 75 6.80 1.24 1.49
CA THR A 75 6.48 2.44 2.30
C THR A 75 6.58 3.76 1.51
N GLY A 76 7.17 3.75 0.32
CA GLY A 76 7.38 4.98 -0.46
C GLY A 76 8.13 6.05 0.34
N ALA A 77 7.59 7.26 0.37
CA ALA A 77 8.15 8.38 1.14
C ALA A 77 7.75 8.38 2.63
N GLY A 78 7.01 7.37 3.12
CA GLY A 78 6.63 7.24 4.53
C GLY A 78 5.43 8.09 4.97
N ASP A 79 4.71 8.69 4.04
CA ASP A 79 3.57 9.57 4.31
C ASP A 79 2.37 8.83 4.94
N LEU A 80 2.06 7.63 4.46
CA LEU A 80 0.94 6.82 4.97
C LEU A 80 1.22 6.24 6.36
N PRO A 81 2.35 5.60 6.66
CA PRO A 81 2.68 5.17 8.03
C PRO A 81 2.83 6.37 8.97
N GLY A 82 3.29 7.53 8.50
CA GLY A 82 3.28 8.78 9.25
C GLY A 82 1.86 9.25 9.62
N ALA A 83 0.93 9.19 8.65
CA ALA A 83 -0.48 9.50 8.88
C ALA A 83 -1.14 8.49 9.84
N ALA A 84 -0.75 7.21 9.78
CA ALA A 84 -1.18 6.16 10.70
C ALA A 84 -0.72 6.46 12.14
N ARG A 85 0.56 6.83 12.32
CA ARG A 85 1.13 7.23 13.62
C ARG A 85 0.37 8.40 14.21
N ALA A 86 0.22 9.49 13.48
CA ALA A 86 -0.50 10.67 13.93
C ALA A 86 -1.98 10.39 14.26
N TRP A 87 -2.63 9.46 13.55
CA TRP A 87 -3.99 9.03 13.86
C TRP A 87 -4.06 8.25 15.19
N ALA A 88 -3.11 7.36 15.45
CA ALA A 88 -3.03 6.56 16.67
C ALA A 88 -2.74 7.44 17.90
N GLU A 89 -1.80 8.38 17.78
CA GLU A 89 -1.43 9.34 18.84
C GLU A 89 -2.63 10.14 19.33
N ARG A 90 -3.48 10.63 18.42
CA ARG A 90 -4.72 11.34 18.77
C ARG A 90 -5.71 10.47 19.59
N ARG A 91 -5.51 9.17 19.62
CA ARG A 91 -6.29 8.19 20.40
C ARG A 91 -5.57 7.71 21.65
N GLY A 92 -4.39 8.26 21.92
CA GLY A 92 -3.56 7.86 23.04
C GLY A 92 -2.88 6.50 22.85
N VAL A 93 -2.76 6.03 21.60
CA VAL A 93 -2.05 4.81 21.22
C VAL A 93 -0.72 5.18 20.59
N ARG A 94 0.37 4.57 21.03
CA ARG A 94 1.70 4.74 20.46
C ARG A 94 1.88 3.74 19.32
N LEU A 95 1.77 4.19 18.07
CA LEU A 95 2.09 3.38 16.90
C LEU A 95 3.53 3.64 16.48
N VAL A 96 4.33 2.56 16.38
CA VAL A 96 5.75 2.61 16.00
C VAL A 96 5.87 2.06 14.57
N PRO A 97 5.86 2.93 13.54
CA PRO A 97 5.98 2.49 12.16
C PRO A 97 7.42 2.23 11.76
N MET A 98 7.58 1.22 10.89
CA MET A 98 8.80 0.88 10.17
C MET A 98 8.43 0.61 8.72
N GLY A 99 9.33 0.88 7.77
CA GLY A 99 9.12 0.68 6.34
C GLY A 99 10.04 -0.37 5.73
N ILE A 100 9.54 -1.04 4.70
CA ILE A 100 10.33 -1.79 3.71
C ILE A 100 10.10 -1.12 2.37
N GLU A 101 11.19 -0.79 1.66
CA GLU A 101 11.11 -0.12 0.38
C GLU A 101 12.27 -0.54 -0.53
N ARG A 102 11.99 -0.86 -1.79
CA ARG A 102 13.03 -1.28 -2.74
C ARG A 102 13.83 -0.09 -3.29
N SER A 103 13.20 1.06 -3.45
CA SER A 103 13.84 2.28 -3.94
C SER A 103 14.67 2.95 -2.85
N ARG A 104 15.97 3.11 -3.10
CA ARG A 104 16.86 3.83 -2.18
C ARG A 104 16.48 5.31 -2.03
N VAL A 105 15.90 5.91 -3.07
CA VAL A 105 15.42 7.31 -3.04
C VAL A 105 14.23 7.41 -2.10
N ALA A 106 13.23 6.56 -2.27
CA ALA A 106 12.05 6.52 -1.43
C ALA A 106 12.40 6.18 0.03
N ALA A 107 13.27 5.19 0.26
CA ALA A 107 13.70 4.82 1.61
C ALA A 107 14.40 5.97 2.34
N ARG A 108 15.22 6.78 1.65
CA ARG A 108 15.82 8.00 2.23
C ARG A 108 14.77 9.05 2.59
N LEU A 109 13.75 9.24 1.74
CA LEU A 109 12.66 10.16 2.02
C LEU A 109 11.84 9.70 3.22
N ALA A 110 11.51 8.41 3.30
CA ALA A 110 10.83 7.83 4.46
C ALA A 110 11.63 8.04 5.75
N HIS A 111 12.94 7.78 5.71
CA HIS A 111 13.82 8.02 6.86
C HIS A 111 13.82 9.50 7.27
N GLY A 112 13.91 10.43 6.31
CA GLY A 112 13.82 11.87 6.55
C GLY A 112 12.46 12.30 7.13
N ALA A 113 11.39 11.57 6.84
CA ALA A 113 10.05 11.75 7.43
C ALA A 113 9.90 11.09 8.83
N GLY A 114 10.97 10.54 9.39
CA GLY A 114 10.98 9.89 10.70
C GLY A 114 10.35 8.49 10.70
N ILE A 115 10.39 7.80 9.56
CA ILE A 115 10.01 6.40 9.41
C ILE A 115 11.28 5.58 9.14
N PRO A 116 11.79 4.82 10.13
CA PRO A 116 12.88 3.89 9.89
C PRO A 116 12.55 2.96 8.74
N CYS A 117 13.44 2.84 7.76
CA CYS A 117 13.16 2.10 6.53
C CYS A 117 14.35 1.22 6.14
N ALA A 118 14.09 -0.06 5.88
CA ALA A 118 15.08 -0.96 5.29
C ALA A 118 14.88 -1.05 3.78
N VAL A 119 15.99 -1.07 3.03
CA VAL A 119 15.95 -1.28 1.58
C VAL A 119 15.88 -2.78 1.31
N ALA A 120 14.69 -3.26 0.92
CA ALA A 120 14.42 -4.66 0.62
C ALA A 120 13.17 -4.82 -0.25
N ASP A 121 12.96 -6.04 -0.75
CA ASP A 121 11.75 -6.41 -1.48
C ASP A 121 10.58 -6.66 -0.52
N ALA A 122 9.42 -6.06 -0.80
CA ALA A 122 8.20 -6.24 -0.02
C ALA A 122 7.66 -7.69 -0.04
N GLY A 123 7.97 -8.47 -1.09
CA GLY A 123 7.63 -9.88 -1.18
C GLY A 123 8.49 -10.79 -0.29
N PHE A 124 9.72 -10.33 0.06
CA PHE A 124 10.69 -11.06 0.86
C PHE A 124 11.27 -10.17 1.98
N PRO A 125 10.44 -9.59 2.85
CA PRO A 125 10.91 -8.67 3.86
C PRO A 125 11.79 -9.40 4.90
N PRO A 126 12.90 -8.80 5.36
CA PRO A 126 13.79 -9.38 6.35
C PRO A 126 13.20 -9.27 7.76
N ALA A 127 12.05 -9.89 7.96
CA ALA A 127 11.31 -9.85 9.22
C ALA A 127 10.89 -11.27 9.65
N ARG A 128 10.88 -11.51 10.95
CA ARG A 128 10.48 -12.81 11.53
C ARG A 128 8.95 -12.96 11.52
N GLU A 129 8.49 -14.19 11.53
CA GLU A 129 7.09 -14.49 11.70
C GLU A 129 6.53 -13.91 13.01
N LYS A 130 5.29 -13.43 12.93
CA LYS A 130 4.59 -12.82 14.08
C LYS A 130 5.43 -11.79 14.85
N SER A 131 6.26 -11.01 14.13
CA SER A 131 7.18 -10.05 14.74
C SER A 131 6.59 -8.66 14.92
N VAL A 132 5.52 -8.32 14.18
CA VAL A 132 4.87 -7.00 14.22
C VAL A 132 3.38 -7.11 14.50
N ASP A 133 2.80 -6.09 15.14
CA ASP A 133 1.38 -6.12 15.47
C ASP A 133 0.52 -5.92 14.22
N VAL A 134 0.90 -4.97 13.37
CA VAL A 134 0.17 -4.61 12.15
C VAL A 134 1.11 -4.65 10.95
N VAL A 135 0.68 -5.27 9.87
CA VAL A 135 1.30 -5.13 8.55
C VAL A 135 0.40 -4.26 7.69
N LEU A 136 0.96 -3.22 7.12
CA LEU A 136 0.31 -2.34 6.14
C LEU A 136 0.91 -2.62 4.75
N VAL A 137 0.05 -2.69 3.75
CA VAL A 137 0.40 -2.64 2.34
C VAL A 137 -0.49 -1.58 1.71
N SER A 138 0.09 -0.50 1.24
CA SER A 138 -0.69 0.58 0.66
C SER A 138 -0.18 0.97 -0.71
N GLN A 139 -1.06 0.90 -1.71
CA GLN A 139 -0.77 1.24 -3.11
C GLN A 139 0.41 0.44 -3.71
N VAL A 140 0.46 -0.84 -3.40
CA VAL A 140 1.50 -1.78 -3.88
C VAL A 140 0.90 -2.89 -4.74
N ALA A 141 -0.28 -3.41 -4.36
CA ALA A 141 -0.82 -4.61 -4.99
C ALA A 141 -1.10 -4.40 -6.48
N HIS A 142 -1.50 -3.19 -6.90
CA HIS A 142 -1.77 -2.87 -8.31
C HIS A 142 -0.50 -2.88 -9.21
N HIS A 143 0.71 -2.88 -8.64
CA HIS A 143 1.96 -3.07 -9.39
C HIS A 143 2.31 -4.55 -9.60
N LEU A 144 1.60 -5.47 -8.96
CA LEU A 144 1.92 -6.88 -8.92
C LEU A 144 0.94 -7.72 -9.73
N ASP A 145 1.44 -8.80 -10.33
CA ASP A 145 0.58 -9.85 -10.88
C ASP A 145 -0.17 -10.60 -9.78
N ALA A 146 -1.25 -11.30 -10.14
CA ALA A 146 -2.11 -12.01 -9.21
C ALA A 146 -1.36 -13.03 -8.33
N GLY A 147 -0.41 -13.77 -8.89
CA GLY A 147 0.41 -14.73 -8.15
C GLY A 147 1.31 -14.04 -7.11
N SER A 148 1.88 -12.89 -7.47
CA SER A 148 2.70 -12.07 -6.57
C SER A 148 1.85 -11.45 -5.45
N VAL A 149 0.62 -11.01 -5.73
CA VAL A 149 -0.31 -10.54 -4.69
C VAL A 149 -0.66 -11.67 -3.72
N VAL A 150 -0.93 -12.88 -4.21
CA VAL A 150 -1.18 -14.05 -3.34
C VAL A 150 0.01 -14.32 -2.43
N ARG A 151 1.23 -14.29 -2.95
CA ARG A 151 2.46 -14.46 -2.14
C ARG A 151 2.61 -13.33 -1.10
N LEU A 152 2.36 -12.08 -1.51
CA LEU A 152 2.42 -10.93 -0.62
C LEU A 152 1.40 -11.05 0.53
N LEU A 153 0.15 -11.43 0.24
CA LEU A 153 -0.89 -11.63 1.26
C LEU A 153 -0.48 -12.71 2.29
N ARG A 154 0.06 -13.84 1.82
CA ARG A 154 0.60 -14.90 2.70
C ARG A 154 1.75 -14.40 3.56
N THR A 155 2.65 -13.61 2.98
CA THR A 155 3.76 -13.00 3.70
C THR A 155 3.26 -12.05 4.78
N CYS A 156 2.29 -11.18 4.46
CA CYS A 156 1.68 -10.27 5.43
C CYS A 156 1.03 -11.02 6.61
N ASP A 157 0.23 -12.06 6.30
CA ASP A 157 -0.43 -12.87 7.34
C ASP A 157 0.59 -13.55 8.26
N ARG A 158 1.67 -14.08 7.69
CA ARG A 158 2.76 -14.70 8.44
C ARG A 158 3.45 -13.73 9.39
N LEU A 159 3.65 -12.47 8.99
CA LEU A 159 4.37 -11.46 9.76
C LEU A 159 3.52 -10.81 10.86
N ALA A 160 2.23 -10.61 10.61
CA ALA A 160 1.32 -9.90 11.50
C ALA A 160 0.89 -10.73 12.70
N ARG A 161 0.93 -10.15 13.90
CA ARG A 161 0.34 -10.73 15.11
C ARG A 161 -1.15 -10.45 15.22
N ARG A 162 -1.62 -9.28 14.79
CA ARG A 162 -2.99 -8.81 15.03
C ARG A 162 -3.76 -8.54 13.75
N ALA A 163 -3.16 -7.80 12.81
CA ALA A 163 -3.89 -7.35 11.64
C ALA A 163 -3.01 -7.15 10.41
N VAL A 164 -3.58 -7.44 9.26
CA VAL A 164 -3.07 -7.02 7.95
C VAL A 164 -4.04 -6.03 7.35
N ILE A 165 -3.53 -4.92 6.83
CA ILE A 165 -4.30 -3.88 6.16
C ILE A 165 -3.75 -3.71 4.75
N VAL A 166 -4.59 -3.98 3.76
CA VAL A 166 -4.29 -3.70 2.35
C VAL A 166 -5.17 -2.54 1.91
N ALA A 167 -4.56 -1.40 1.63
CA ALA A 167 -5.23 -0.20 1.16
C ALA A 167 -4.75 0.13 -0.24
N ASP A 168 -5.52 -0.21 -1.26
CA ASP A 168 -5.11 -0.05 -2.65
C ASP A 168 -6.16 0.68 -3.49
N LEU A 169 -5.72 1.12 -4.66
CA LEU A 169 -6.56 1.80 -5.63
C LEU A 169 -7.59 0.83 -6.21
N ARG A 170 -8.81 1.31 -6.34
CA ARG A 170 -9.88 0.55 -6.96
C ARG A 170 -10.04 0.95 -8.42
N ARG A 171 -10.02 -0.03 -9.32
CA ARG A 171 -10.34 0.19 -10.71
C ARG A 171 -11.81 0.67 -10.88
N GLY A 172 -11.99 1.86 -11.46
CA GLY A 172 -13.33 2.40 -11.69
C GLY A 172 -13.33 3.69 -12.50
N ARG A 173 -14.42 3.92 -13.25
CA ARG A 173 -14.57 5.13 -14.09
C ARG A 173 -14.68 6.41 -13.27
N LEU A 174 -15.47 6.38 -12.20
CA LEU A 174 -15.66 7.54 -11.31
C LEU A 174 -14.36 7.96 -10.63
N GLY A 175 -13.60 7.00 -10.09
CA GLY A 175 -12.30 7.27 -9.46
C GLY A 175 -11.31 7.92 -10.43
N ARG A 176 -11.29 7.47 -11.69
CA ARG A 176 -10.44 8.06 -12.72
C ARG A 176 -10.81 9.51 -13.03
N VAL A 177 -12.10 9.77 -13.22
CA VAL A 177 -12.59 11.14 -13.51
C VAL A 177 -12.30 12.06 -12.32
N ALA A 178 -12.63 11.64 -11.11
CA ALA A 178 -12.38 12.41 -9.89
C ALA A 178 -10.88 12.71 -9.69
N PHE A 179 -10.02 11.71 -9.91
CA PHE A 179 -8.57 11.90 -9.84
C PHE A 179 -8.09 12.87 -10.93
N TRP A 180 -8.53 12.70 -12.18
CA TRP A 180 -8.11 13.57 -13.29
C TRP A 180 -8.46 15.04 -13.03
N VAL A 181 -9.72 15.30 -12.60
CA VAL A 181 -10.16 16.68 -12.25
C VAL A 181 -9.38 17.24 -11.08
N GLY A 182 -9.29 16.45 -10.00
CA GLY A 182 -8.63 16.91 -8.78
C GLY A 182 -7.12 17.09 -8.94
N ALA A 183 -6.44 16.22 -9.68
CA ALA A 183 -5.01 16.33 -9.96
C ALA A 183 -4.69 17.62 -10.76
N ARG A 184 -5.54 17.94 -11.76
CA ARG A 184 -5.42 19.22 -12.48
C ARG A 184 -5.68 20.44 -11.59
N ALA A 185 -6.70 20.38 -10.74
CA ALA A 185 -7.00 21.46 -9.78
C ALA A 185 -5.88 21.66 -8.76
N LEU A 186 -5.16 20.59 -8.39
CA LEU A 186 -4.00 20.63 -7.49
C LEU A 186 -2.68 20.97 -8.19
N GLY A 187 -2.69 21.19 -9.52
CA GLY A 187 -1.51 21.54 -10.31
C GLY A 187 -0.48 20.41 -10.40
N PHE A 188 -0.94 19.16 -10.49
CA PHE A 188 -0.03 18.03 -10.72
C PHE A 188 0.56 18.10 -12.13
N ASP A 189 1.83 17.76 -12.24
CA ASP A 189 2.53 17.66 -13.50
C ASP A 189 1.97 16.53 -14.38
N PRO A 190 2.24 16.56 -15.71
CA PRO A 190 1.72 15.55 -16.64
C PRO A 190 2.15 14.12 -16.31
N VAL A 191 3.35 13.90 -15.78
CA VAL A 191 3.87 12.56 -15.42
C VAL A 191 3.08 11.99 -14.25
N THR A 192 2.96 12.75 -13.16
CA THR A 192 2.15 12.38 -11.99
C THR A 192 0.68 12.10 -12.38
N LEU A 193 0.12 12.90 -13.29
CA LEU A 193 -1.24 12.67 -13.78
C LEU A 193 -1.35 11.36 -14.57
N ALA A 194 -0.40 11.08 -15.48
CA ALA A 194 -0.38 9.86 -16.27
C ALA A 194 -0.20 8.61 -15.40
N ASP A 195 0.74 8.67 -14.45
CA ASP A 195 1.02 7.59 -13.50
C ASP A 195 -0.21 7.27 -12.65
N GLY A 196 -0.85 8.26 -12.05
CA GLY A 196 -2.05 8.03 -11.23
C GLY A 196 -3.24 7.49 -12.05
N MET A 197 -3.38 7.87 -13.32
CA MET A 197 -4.37 7.30 -14.23
C MET A 197 -4.05 5.84 -14.56
N THR A 198 -2.78 5.48 -14.67
CA THR A 198 -2.28 4.12 -14.88
C THR A 198 -2.51 3.27 -13.64
N SER A 199 -2.14 3.76 -12.46
CA SER A 199 -2.35 3.10 -11.17
C SER A 199 -3.83 2.73 -10.94
N ILE A 200 -4.76 3.67 -11.22
CA ILE A 200 -6.21 3.39 -11.09
C ILE A 200 -6.68 2.31 -12.09
N ARG A 201 -6.10 2.25 -13.29
CA ARG A 201 -6.43 1.19 -14.26
C ARG A 201 -5.95 -0.18 -13.80
N ARG A 202 -4.78 -0.25 -13.16
CA ARG A 202 -4.17 -1.46 -12.62
C ARG A 202 -4.87 -1.95 -11.36
N GLY A 203 -5.57 -1.05 -10.64
CA GLY A 203 -6.25 -1.36 -9.38
C GLY A 203 -7.18 -2.56 -9.48
N TYR A 204 -7.24 -3.36 -8.44
CA TYR A 204 -8.12 -4.52 -8.36
C TYR A 204 -9.56 -4.13 -8.01
N THR A 205 -10.53 -4.89 -8.52
CA THR A 205 -11.93 -4.82 -8.08
C THR A 205 -12.09 -5.57 -6.75
N ALA A 206 -13.19 -5.29 -6.03
CA ALA A 206 -13.49 -6.00 -4.79
C ALA A 206 -13.69 -7.52 -4.99
N THR A 207 -14.18 -7.93 -6.16
CA THR A 207 -14.36 -9.36 -6.50
C THR A 207 -13.01 -10.03 -6.72
N GLU A 208 -12.11 -9.39 -7.47
CA GLU A 208 -10.75 -9.90 -7.70
C GLU A 208 -9.98 -9.99 -6.37
N LEU A 209 -10.05 -8.98 -5.50
CA LEU A 209 -9.38 -9.03 -4.19
C LEU A 209 -9.90 -10.16 -3.30
N ARG A 210 -11.23 -10.46 -3.32
CA ARG A 210 -11.77 -11.61 -2.59
C ARG A 210 -11.22 -12.93 -3.13
N ALA A 211 -11.17 -13.09 -4.44
CA ALA A 211 -10.60 -14.28 -5.07
C ALA A 211 -9.10 -14.45 -4.73
N LEU A 212 -8.34 -13.34 -4.67
CA LEU A 212 -6.93 -13.36 -4.28
C LEU A 212 -6.74 -13.73 -2.79
N LEU A 213 -7.60 -13.23 -1.90
CA LEU A 213 -7.60 -13.62 -0.48
C LEU A 213 -7.91 -15.12 -0.31
N GLU A 214 -8.90 -15.62 -1.03
CA GLU A 214 -9.26 -17.03 -1.04
C GLU A 214 -8.10 -17.91 -1.57
N ALA A 215 -7.51 -17.53 -2.69
CA ALA A 215 -6.34 -18.21 -3.26
C ALA A 215 -5.12 -18.17 -2.32
N ALA A 216 -4.99 -17.10 -1.53
CA ALA A 216 -3.94 -16.99 -0.51
C ALA A 216 -4.22 -17.87 0.72
N GLY A 217 -5.45 -18.34 0.93
CA GLY A 217 -5.86 -19.02 2.15
C GLY A 217 -5.91 -18.08 3.38
N VAL A 218 -6.00 -16.78 3.14
CA VAL A 218 -6.00 -15.74 4.20
C VAL A 218 -7.43 -15.27 4.44
N ARG A 219 -7.87 -15.32 5.68
CA ARG A 219 -9.18 -14.78 6.07
C ARG A 219 -9.14 -13.26 6.12
N GLY A 220 -10.09 -12.61 5.46
CA GLY A 220 -10.17 -11.15 5.44
C GLY A 220 -11.51 -10.65 4.93
N THR A 221 -11.73 -9.34 5.09
CA THR A 221 -12.90 -8.62 4.58
C THR A 221 -12.47 -7.57 3.57
N VAL A 222 -13.22 -7.42 2.49
CA VAL A 222 -12.98 -6.38 1.48
C VAL A 222 -14.03 -5.29 1.66
N ALA A 223 -13.60 -4.13 2.18
CA ALA A 223 -14.42 -2.94 2.29
C ALA A 223 -14.50 -2.17 0.95
N ARG A 224 -15.53 -1.32 0.79
CA ARG A 224 -15.74 -0.48 -0.39
C ARG A 224 -15.54 0.99 -0.05
#